data_19375add8c29f32d5dba1a6091e3fff9
#
_entry.id   19375add8c29f32d5dba1a6091e3fff9
#
_cell.length_a   1.000
_cell.length_b   1.000
_cell.length_c   1.000
_cell.angle_alpha   90.00
_cell.angle_beta   90.00
_cell.angle_gamma   90.00
#
_symmetry.space_group_name_H-M   'P 1'
#
loop_
_entity.id
_entity.type
_entity.pdbx_description
1 polymer ?
#
loop_
_entity_poly.entity_id
_entity_poly.type
_entity_poly.pdbx_seq_one_letter_code
_entity_poly.pdbx_strand_id
1 'polypeptide(L)'
;MSRNKPILFALLFFTSADSFSQEESKPEITNVTKITFLSPGLSYEQRIAKNQSINIQGFMSISAGFSSSSSLGTNSYFYLDPALMLQYRYYYNLAKRENKGKRTEMNSANYVSPIFETVFYKVRISDVEYTGKDRTAINTLGLAWGLQRNYKWRFSLDLNMGVGYRFGGRAELDNNGKVFINSVSEFAIPVHFTLGFWLNKRK
;
A
#
# COMPACT_ATOMS: atom_id res chain seq x y z
N MET A 1 22.24 -21.43 -32.34
CA MET A 1 22.83 -21.65 -31.00
C MET A 1 22.66 -20.39 -30.18
N SER A 2 21.59 -20.34 -29.42
CA SER A 2 21.28 -19.19 -28.52
C SER A 2 21.79 -19.56 -27.13
N ARG A 3 22.75 -18.77 -26.61
CA ARG A 3 23.29 -18.95 -25.24
C ARG A 3 22.43 -18.11 -24.27
N ASN A 4 21.53 -18.78 -23.56
CA ASN A 4 20.86 -18.22 -22.40
C ASN A 4 21.88 -17.98 -21.28
N LYS A 5 22.09 -16.72 -20.91
CA LYS A 5 22.85 -16.35 -19.70
C LYS A 5 21.89 -16.33 -18.53
N PRO A 6 22.15 -17.05 -17.43
CA PRO A 6 21.34 -16.91 -16.21
C PRO A 6 21.65 -15.56 -15.54
N ILE A 7 20.61 -14.79 -15.26
CA ILE A 7 20.73 -13.60 -14.43
C ILE A 7 20.81 -14.10 -12.97
N LEU A 8 22.00 -14.01 -12.41
CA LEU A 8 22.28 -14.34 -11.01
C LEU A 8 21.74 -13.19 -10.12
N PHE A 9 20.61 -13.43 -9.46
CA PHE A 9 20.05 -12.50 -8.47
C PHE A 9 20.88 -12.65 -7.18
N ALA A 10 21.84 -11.74 -6.97
CA ALA A 10 22.63 -11.70 -5.74
C ALA A 10 21.76 -11.17 -4.59
N LEU A 11 21.33 -12.08 -3.72
CA LEU A 11 20.68 -11.74 -2.44
C LEU A 11 21.77 -11.24 -1.48
N LEU A 12 21.93 -9.94 -1.33
CA LEU A 12 22.80 -9.33 -0.34
C LEU A 12 22.18 -9.45 1.07
N PHE A 13 22.62 -10.45 1.82
CA PHE A 13 22.38 -10.52 3.26
C PHE A 13 23.27 -9.48 3.96
N PHE A 14 22.67 -8.40 4.44
CA PHE A 14 23.33 -7.51 5.40
C PHE A 14 23.31 -8.16 6.79
N THR A 15 24.42 -8.76 7.19
CA THR A 15 24.65 -9.11 8.59
C THR A 15 25.07 -7.85 9.34
N SER A 16 24.17 -7.28 10.14
CA SER A 16 24.51 -6.20 11.07
C SER A 16 25.24 -6.79 12.28
N ALA A 17 26.50 -6.42 12.44
CA ALA A 17 27.25 -6.67 13.67
C ALA A 17 26.68 -5.77 14.78
N ASP A 18 26.09 -6.38 15.80
CA ASP A 18 25.61 -5.68 16.99
C ASP A 18 26.79 -5.23 17.85
N SER A 19 27.09 -3.91 17.84
CA SER A 19 27.96 -3.30 18.80
C SER A 19 27.20 -3.08 20.12
N PHE A 20 27.57 -3.77 21.18
CA PHE A 20 27.07 -3.55 22.53
C PHE A 20 27.50 -2.16 23.03
N SER A 21 26.58 -1.19 22.99
CA SER A 21 26.72 0.11 23.67
C SER A 21 25.55 0.24 24.64
N GLN A 22 25.79 0.84 25.80
CA GLN A 22 24.88 1.04 26.94
C GLN A 22 23.49 1.50 26.49
N GLU A 23 22.46 0.80 26.96
CA GLU A 23 21.09 0.88 26.53
C GLU A 23 20.36 2.06 27.18
N GLU A 24 20.47 3.27 26.61
CA GLU A 24 19.34 4.19 26.65
C GLU A 24 18.17 3.49 25.95
N SER A 25 17.02 3.39 26.61
CA SER A 25 15.85 2.71 26.06
C SER A 25 15.39 3.41 24.78
N LYS A 26 15.95 2.99 23.65
CA LYS A 26 15.59 3.55 22.34
C LYS A 26 14.12 3.21 22.04
N PRO A 27 13.35 4.15 21.47
CA PRO A 27 11.96 3.91 21.14
C PRO A 27 11.85 2.73 20.20
N GLU A 28 10.98 1.81 20.55
CA GLU A 28 10.72 0.63 19.76
C GLU A 28 9.31 0.69 19.17
N ILE A 29 9.16 0.15 17.97
CA ILE A 29 7.82 -0.04 17.39
C ILE A 29 7.07 -1.16 18.11
N THR A 30 5.75 -1.19 17.92
CA THR A 30 4.85 -2.18 18.52
C THR A 30 3.90 -2.75 17.47
N ASN A 31 3.23 -3.85 17.80
CA ASN A 31 2.14 -4.35 16.96
C ASN A 31 0.99 -3.36 16.98
N VAL A 32 0.39 -3.07 15.82
CA VAL A 32 -0.72 -2.11 15.71
C VAL A 32 -1.81 -2.67 14.80
N THR A 33 -3.02 -2.72 15.34
CA THR A 33 -4.24 -3.02 14.56
C THR A 33 -5.01 -1.74 14.31
N LYS A 34 -5.48 -1.53 13.09
CA LYS A 34 -6.23 -0.33 12.70
C LYS A 34 -7.48 -0.70 11.91
N ILE A 35 -8.52 0.10 12.09
CA ILE A 35 -9.67 0.17 11.19
C ILE A 35 -9.63 1.52 10.48
N THR A 36 -9.83 1.54 9.17
CA THR A 36 -9.80 2.76 8.37
C THR A 36 -11.17 3.06 7.78
N PHE A 37 -11.54 4.34 7.71
CA PHE A 37 -12.80 4.80 7.11
C PHE A 37 -12.58 5.50 5.78
N LEU A 38 -11.44 6.16 5.58
CA LEU A 38 -10.98 6.55 4.26
C LEU A 38 -10.17 5.39 3.69
N SER A 39 -10.54 4.88 2.52
CA SER A 39 -10.21 3.53 2.04
C SER A 39 -10.60 2.47 3.09
N PRO A 40 -11.93 2.21 3.24
CA PRO A 40 -12.47 1.38 4.32
C PRO A 40 -11.79 0.02 4.37
N GLY A 41 -11.29 -0.35 5.56
CA GLY A 41 -10.54 -1.59 5.68
C GLY A 41 -9.96 -1.84 7.06
N LEU A 42 -9.18 -2.91 7.13
CA LEU A 42 -8.46 -3.33 8.32
C LEU A 42 -6.98 -3.48 7.99
N SER A 43 -6.12 -3.06 8.89
CA SER A 43 -4.68 -3.33 8.80
C SER A 43 -4.14 -3.90 10.10
N TYR A 44 -3.18 -4.79 9.96
CA TYR A 44 -2.42 -5.34 11.06
C TYR A 44 -0.92 -5.17 10.75
N GLU A 45 -0.23 -4.49 11.65
CA GLU A 45 1.19 -4.27 11.60
C GLU A 45 1.87 -5.09 12.68
N GLN A 46 2.67 -6.07 12.27
CA GLN A 46 3.45 -6.95 13.12
C GLN A 46 4.87 -6.40 13.24
N ARG A 47 5.31 -6.10 14.46
CA ARG A 47 6.73 -5.83 14.75
C ARG A 47 7.57 -7.09 14.50
N ILE A 48 8.69 -6.92 13.83
CA ILE A 48 9.69 -7.98 13.61
C ILE A 48 11.07 -7.62 14.19
N ALA A 49 11.38 -6.32 14.30
CA ALA A 49 12.61 -5.83 14.96
C ALA A 49 12.37 -4.47 15.62
N LYS A 50 13.38 -3.84 16.23
CA LYS A 50 13.26 -2.55 16.94
C LYS A 50 12.57 -1.45 16.12
N ASN A 51 12.84 -1.40 14.83
CA ASN A 51 12.33 -0.38 13.90
C ASN A 51 11.80 -0.97 12.59
N GLN A 52 11.45 -2.27 12.59
CA GLN A 52 11.01 -2.99 11.39
C GLN A 52 9.69 -3.73 11.65
N SER A 53 8.77 -3.62 10.71
CA SER A 53 7.50 -4.32 10.76
C SER A 53 7.06 -4.85 9.40
N ILE A 54 6.13 -5.80 9.44
CA ILE A 54 5.33 -6.20 8.29
C ILE A 54 3.92 -5.68 8.54
N ASN A 55 3.37 -4.95 7.57
CA ASN A 55 2.00 -4.48 7.58
C ASN A 55 1.20 -5.18 6.48
N ILE A 56 0.07 -5.76 6.88
CA ILE A 56 -0.91 -6.36 5.98
C ILE A 56 -2.19 -5.55 6.09
N GLN A 57 -2.74 -5.13 4.95
CA GLN A 57 -3.96 -4.33 4.90
C GLN A 57 -4.91 -4.90 3.86
N GLY A 58 -6.15 -5.21 4.29
CA GLY A 58 -7.29 -5.46 3.41
C GLY A 58 -8.18 -4.22 3.40
N PHE A 59 -8.52 -3.70 2.23
CA PHE A 59 -9.27 -2.45 2.11
C PHE A 59 -10.08 -2.38 0.82
N MET A 60 -10.99 -1.39 0.75
CA MET A 60 -11.68 -1.05 -0.48
C MET A 60 -10.91 0.08 -1.17
N SER A 61 -10.32 -0.24 -2.31
CA SER A 61 -9.67 0.75 -3.17
C SER A 61 -10.74 1.64 -3.80
N ILE A 62 -10.54 2.94 -3.72
CA ILE A 62 -11.46 3.95 -4.23
C ILE A 62 -10.95 4.42 -5.59
N SER A 63 -11.76 4.26 -6.63
CA SER A 63 -11.51 4.85 -7.94
C SER A 63 -12.62 5.84 -8.25
N ALA A 64 -12.26 7.09 -8.50
CA ALA A 64 -13.21 8.13 -8.88
C ALA A 64 -12.66 8.90 -10.08
N GLY A 65 -13.52 9.30 -10.97
CA GLY A 65 -13.16 10.11 -12.11
C GLY A 65 -14.28 11.09 -12.47
N PHE A 66 -13.85 12.17 -13.09
CA PHE A 66 -14.73 13.21 -13.59
C PHE A 66 -14.27 13.58 -15.00
N SER A 67 -15.17 13.50 -15.96
CA SER A 67 -14.92 13.97 -17.32
C SER A 67 -16.02 14.93 -17.73
N SER A 68 -15.64 16.05 -18.31
CA SER A 68 -16.58 17.03 -18.85
C SER A 68 -16.20 17.32 -20.30
N SER A 69 -17.19 17.22 -21.18
CA SER A 69 -17.05 17.54 -22.60
C SER A 69 -18.20 18.45 -23.01
N SER A 70 -17.91 19.48 -23.79
CA SER A 70 -18.92 20.40 -24.34
C SER A 70 -19.95 19.73 -25.26
N SER A 71 -19.62 18.58 -25.83
CA SER A 71 -20.46 17.82 -26.75
C SER A 71 -21.15 16.59 -26.14
N LEU A 72 -20.57 16.01 -25.08
CA LEU A 72 -21.04 14.75 -24.46
C LEU A 72 -21.54 14.94 -23.02
N GLY A 73 -21.51 16.17 -22.48
CA GLY A 73 -21.93 16.45 -21.11
C GLY A 73 -20.89 16.08 -20.06
N THR A 74 -21.34 16.02 -18.82
CA THR A 74 -20.50 15.70 -17.65
C THR A 74 -20.77 14.28 -17.21
N ASN A 75 -19.71 13.48 -17.11
CA ASN A 75 -19.76 12.12 -16.58
C ASN A 75 -18.88 12.01 -15.33
N SER A 76 -19.43 11.40 -14.27
CA SER A 76 -18.69 11.13 -13.05
C SER A 76 -18.89 9.68 -12.62
N TYR A 77 -17.82 9.04 -12.15
CA TYR A 77 -17.91 7.66 -11.65
C TYR A 77 -17.22 7.53 -10.30
N PHE A 78 -17.72 6.61 -9.50
CA PHE A 78 -17.15 6.22 -8.21
C PHE A 78 -17.24 4.71 -8.05
N TYR A 79 -16.10 4.06 -7.83
CA TYR A 79 -16.02 2.61 -7.68
C TYR A 79 -15.27 2.23 -6.43
N LEU A 80 -15.69 1.11 -5.84
CA LEU A 80 -15.05 0.46 -4.70
C LEU A 80 -14.65 -0.97 -5.10
N ASP A 81 -13.37 -1.24 -5.11
CA ASP A 81 -12.83 -2.55 -5.47
C ASP A 81 -12.00 -3.12 -4.29
N PRO A 82 -12.21 -4.39 -3.90
CA PRO A 82 -11.42 -5.03 -2.87
C PRO A 82 -9.93 -5.02 -3.22
N ALA A 83 -9.10 -4.75 -2.23
CA ALA A 83 -7.65 -4.72 -2.38
C ALA A 83 -6.95 -5.32 -1.17
N LEU A 84 -5.76 -5.86 -1.42
CA LEU A 84 -4.83 -6.33 -0.41
C LEU A 84 -3.49 -5.63 -0.62
N MET A 85 -2.86 -5.19 0.47
CA MET A 85 -1.53 -4.60 0.45
C MET A 85 -0.64 -5.24 1.50
N LEU A 86 0.56 -5.60 1.10
CA LEU A 86 1.64 -6.09 1.96
C LEU A 86 2.78 -5.08 1.90
N GLN A 87 3.31 -4.69 3.07
CA GLN A 87 4.43 -3.76 3.20
C GLN A 87 5.42 -4.28 4.23
N TYR A 88 6.71 -4.21 3.90
CA TYR A 88 7.78 -4.27 4.89
C TYR A 88 8.20 -2.85 5.20
N ARG A 89 8.04 -2.38 6.46
CA ARG A 89 8.28 -1.00 6.88
C ARG A 89 9.56 -0.89 7.70
N TYR A 90 10.45 0.00 7.28
CA TYR A 90 11.63 0.39 8.04
C TYR A 90 11.46 1.83 8.56
N TYR A 91 11.32 1.98 9.87
CA TYR A 91 11.12 3.26 10.56
C TYR A 91 12.45 3.92 10.89
N TYR A 92 12.94 4.79 10.03
CA TYR A 92 14.29 5.35 10.10
C TYR A 92 14.45 6.54 11.06
N ASN A 93 13.35 7.15 11.52
CA ASN A 93 13.42 8.40 12.27
C ASN A 93 12.80 8.34 13.69
N LEU A 94 12.57 7.15 14.24
CA LEU A 94 12.00 6.97 15.60
C LEU A 94 12.81 7.71 16.66
N ALA A 95 14.10 7.42 16.80
CA ALA A 95 14.98 8.06 17.78
C ALA A 95 15.05 9.58 17.59
N LYS A 96 15.17 10.07 16.35
CA LYS A 96 15.16 11.51 16.06
C LYS A 96 13.87 12.19 16.48
N ARG A 97 12.74 11.50 16.39
CA ARG A 97 11.43 12.02 16.82
C ARG A 97 11.35 12.09 18.35
N GLU A 98 11.76 11.03 19.03
CA GLU A 98 11.78 10.97 20.50
C GLU A 98 12.66 12.04 21.10
N ASN A 99 13.90 12.20 20.61
CA ASN A 99 14.84 13.24 21.06
C ASN A 99 14.29 14.68 20.86
N LYS A 100 13.30 14.83 19.97
CA LYS A 100 12.57 16.09 19.75
C LYS A 100 11.26 16.19 20.54
N GLY A 101 11.01 15.29 21.49
CA GLY A 101 9.76 15.23 22.25
C GLY A 101 8.51 14.94 21.41
N LYS A 102 8.68 14.42 20.18
CA LYS A 102 7.55 14.08 19.31
C LYS A 102 7.09 12.65 19.61
N ARG A 103 5.76 12.46 19.56
CA ARG A 103 5.14 11.16 19.76
C ARG A 103 5.70 10.10 18.82
N THR A 104 6.09 8.95 19.36
CA THR A 104 6.56 7.75 18.64
C THR A 104 5.68 6.53 18.90
N GLU A 105 4.81 6.59 19.93
CA GLU A 105 3.89 5.52 20.29
C GLU A 105 3.04 5.06 19.10
N MET A 106 2.69 3.76 19.11
CA MET A 106 1.93 3.11 18.03
C MET A 106 2.56 3.35 16.65
N ASN A 107 3.91 3.34 16.57
CA ASN A 107 4.66 3.48 15.34
C ASN A 107 4.49 4.86 14.65
N SER A 108 4.32 5.93 15.44
CA SER A 108 4.18 7.30 14.92
C SER A 108 5.50 7.82 14.38
N ALA A 109 5.90 7.40 13.18
CA ALA A 109 7.17 7.79 12.56
C ALA A 109 7.07 7.81 11.02
N ASN A 110 8.18 8.15 10.36
CA ASN A 110 8.31 8.00 8.92
C ASN A 110 9.00 6.67 8.62
N TYR A 111 8.67 6.09 7.47
CA TYR A 111 9.21 4.81 7.05
C TYR A 111 9.53 4.79 5.54
N VAL A 112 10.34 3.82 5.14
CA VAL A 112 10.49 3.37 3.77
C VAL A 112 10.02 1.93 3.69
N SER A 113 9.45 1.55 2.55
CA SER A 113 8.79 0.25 2.43
C SER A 113 8.79 -0.26 1.00
N PRO A 114 9.31 -1.46 0.71
CA PRO A 114 8.80 -2.23 -0.40
C PRO A 114 7.31 -2.52 -0.17
N ILE A 115 6.52 -2.40 -1.23
CA ILE A 115 5.08 -2.61 -1.24
C ILE A 115 4.70 -3.62 -2.31
N PHE A 116 3.73 -4.45 -1.99
CA PHE A 116 3.01 -5.27 -2.95
C PHE A 116 1.52 -5.06 -2.72
N GLU A 117 0.82 -4.62 -3.76
CA GLU A 117 -0.61 -4.38 -3.74
C GLU A 117 -1.29 -5.17 -4.84
N THR A 118 -2.45 -5.73 -4.53
CA THR A 118 -3.34 -6.36 -5.49
C THR A 118 -4.73 -5.75 -5.37
N VAL A 119 -5.26 -5.22 -6.47
CA VAL A 119 -6.64 -4.72 -6.55
C VAL A 119 -7.45 -5.64 -7.45
N PHE A 120 -8.61 -6.07 -6.97
CA PHE A 120 -9.53 -6.96 -7.67
C PHE A 120 -10.64 -6.15 -8.33
N TYR A 121 -10.37 -5.64 -9.51
CA TYR A 121 -11.31 -4.81 -10.27
C TYR A 121 -12.47 -5.64 -10.83
N LYS A 122 -13.68 -5.11 -10.73
CA LYS A 122 -14.79 -5.61 -11.56
C LYS A 122 -14.56 -5.24 -13.02
N VAL A 123 -14.98 -6.13 -13.91
CA VAL A 123 -14.96 -5.83 -15.35
C VAL A 123 -15.96 -4.71 -15.62
N ARG A 124 -15.48 -3.60 -16.15
CA ARG A 124 -16.29 -2.42 -16.52
C ARG A 124 -16.04 -2.08 -17.98
N ILE A 125 -17.11 -1.81 -18.70
CA ILE A 125 -17.07 -1.52 -20.12
C ILE A 125 -17.82 -0.22 -20.32
N SER A 126 -17.14 0.80 -20.88
CA SER A 126 -17.74 2.12 -21.18
C SER A 126 -18.51 2.71 -20.00
N ASP A 127 -17.89 2.78 -18.81
CA ASP A 127 -18.48 3.31 -17.57
C ASP A 127 -19.71 2.54 -17.05
N VAL A 128 -20.10 1.46 -17.69
CA VAL A 128 -21.18 0.56 -17.25
C VAL A 128 -20.56 -0.69 -16.64
N GLU A 129 -21.00 -1.02 -15.43
CA GLU A 129 -20.62 -2.26 -14.79
C GLU A 129 -21.14 -3.44 -15.61
N TYR A 130 -20.21 -4.25 -16.14
CA TYR A 130 -20.61 -5.49 -16.81
C TYR A 130 -21.24 -6.42 -15.78
N THR A 131 -22.41 -6.97 -16.10
CA THR A 131 -23.20 -7.83 -15.19
C THR A 131 -22.53 -9.19 -14.89
N GLY A 132 -21.38 -9.49 -15.48
CA GLY A 132 -20.56 -10.66 -15.15
C GLY A 132 -20.00 -10.57 -13.72
N LYS A 133 -19.85 -11.73 -13.07
CA LYS A 133 -19.25 -11.85 -11.73
C LYS A 133 -17.72 -11.76 -11.75
N ASP A 134 -17.12 -11.65 -12.90
CA ASP A 134 -15.68 -11.77 -13.09
C ASP A 134 -14.95 -10.53 -12.63
N ARG A 135 -13.85 -10.75 -11.90
CA ARG A 135 -12.90 -9.74 -11.49
C ARG A 135 -11.54 -10.01 -12.09
N THR A 136 -10.82 -8.97 -12.43
CA THR A 136 -9.42 -9.06 -12.85
C THR A 136 -8.55 -8.53 -11.74
N ALA A 137 -7.36 -9.13 -11.58
CA ALA A 137 -6.38 -8.68 -10.60
C ALA A 137 -5.32 -7.82 -11.29
N ILE A 138 -5.08 -6.63 -10.74
CA ILE A 138 -3.96 -5.78 -11.10
C ILE A 138 -3.06 -5.66 -9.89
N ASN A 139 -1.79 -5.98 -10.09
CA ASN A 139 -0.76 -5.99 -9.05
C ASN A 139 0.15 -4.78 -9.22
N THR A 140 0.64 -4.24 -8.11
CA THR A 140 1.66 -3.20 -8.09
C THR A 140 2.77 -3.63 -7.15
N LEU A 141 4.00 -3.70 -7.65
CA LEU A 141 5.22 -3.91 -6.87
C LEU A 141 6.04 -2.63 -6.90
N GLY A 142 6.48 -2.14 -5.74
CA GLY A 142 7.19 -0.86 -5.70
C GLY A 142 7.94 -0.59 -4.40
N LEU A 143 8.51 0.61 -4.35
CA LEU A 143 9.13 1.18 -3.16
C LEU A 143 8.41 2.47 -2.80
N ALA A 144 8.03 2.62 -1.55
CA ALA A 144 7.33 3.81 -1.05
C ALA A 144 8.05 4.43 0.14
N TRP A 145 7.95 5.73 0.22
CA TRP A 145 8.18 6.50 1.44
C TRP A 145 6.83 6.80 2.07
N GLY A 146 6.77 6.69 3.42
CA GLY A 146 5.53 6.94 4.13
C GLY A 146 5.72 7.63 5.46
N LEU A 147 4.64 8.17 5.95
CA LEU A 147 4.51 8.71 7.29
C LEU A 147 3.27 8.15 7.98
N GLN A 148 3.46 7.65 9.20
CA GLN A 148 2.38 7.20 10.06
C GLN A 148 2.29 8.12 11.27
N ARG A 149 1.06 8.52 11.63
CA ARG A 149 0.76 9.33 12.82
C ARG A 149 -0.41 8.72 13.57
N ASN A 150 -0.13 8.23 14.76
CA ASN A 150 -1.11 7.66 15.66
C ASN A 150 -1.27 8.57 16.89
N TYR A 151 -2.42 9.20 17.02
CA TYR A 151 -2.70 10.22 18.02
C TYR A 151 -3.28 9.60 19.31
N LYS A 152 -3.20 10.34 20.43
CA LYS A 152 -3.71 9.90 21.74
C LYS A 152 -5.21 9.53 21.71
N TRP A 153 -5.99 10.18 20.86
CA TRP A 153 -7.44 9.93 20.68
C TRP A 153 -7.75 8.71 19.82
N ARG A 154 -6.77 7.81 19.63
CA ARG A 154 -6.83 6.63 18.76
C ARG A 154 -6.89 6.94 17.27
N PHE A 155 -6.97 8.19 16.88
CA PHE A 155 -6.95 8.58 15.48
C PHE A 155 -5.63 8.19 14.81
N SER A 156 -5.72 7.64 13.63
CA SER A 156 -4.58 7.18 12.81
C SER A 156 -4.62 7.84 11.46
N LEU A 157 -3.48 8.37 11.04
CA LEU A 157 -3.22 8.85 9.70
C LEU A 157 -2.02 8.09 9.15
N ASP A 158 -2.14 7.56 7.95
CA ASP A 158 -1.04 6.92 7.22
C ASP A 158 -1.07 7.42 5.77
N LEU A 159 0.03 8.01 5.35
CA LEU A 159 0.26 8.48 3.99
C LEU A 159 1.51 7.81 3.47
N ASN A 160 1.44 7.20 2.30
CA ASN A 160 2.63 6.76 1.58
C ASN A 160 2.52 7.06 0.08
N MET A 161 3.67 7.28 -0.52
CA MET A 161 3.82 7.50 -1.95
C MET A 161 5.13 6.88 -2.41
N GLY A 162 5.16 6.43 -3.66
CA GLY A 162 6.33 5.73 -4.16
C GLY A 162 6.39 5.62 -5.67
N VAL A 163 7.27 4.74 -6.10
CA VAL A 163 7.43 4.35 -7.50
C VAL A 163 7.34 2.84 -7.60
N GLY A 164 6.76 2.35 -8.67
CA GLY A 164 6.57 0.93 -8.82
C GLY A 164 6.24 0.52 -10.25
N TYR A 165 5.94 -0.73 -10.38
CA TYR A 165 5.55 -1.36 -11.63
C TYR A 165 4.22 -2.07 -11.45
N ARG A 166 3.28 -1.75 -12.32
CA ARG A 166 1.93 -2.32 -12.33
C ARG A 166 1.84 -3.38 -13.40
N PHE A 167 1.27 -4.55 -13.05
CA PHE A 167 1.10 -5.66 -13.95
C PHE A 167 -0.15 -6.46 -13.62
N GLY A 168 -0.75 -7.09 -14.63
CA GLY A 168 -1.96 -7.87 -14.45
C GLY A 168 -2.82 -7.94 -15.70
N GLY A 169 -4.10 -8.21 -15.53
CA GLY A 169 -5.06 -8.27 -16.60
C GLY A 169 -6.09 -7.16 -16.53
N ARG A 170 -6.33 -6.48 -17.65
CA ARG A 170 -7.44 -5.54 -17.82
C ARG A 170 -8.44 -6.13 -18.78
N ALA A 171 -9.72 -6.14 -18.41
CA ALA A 171 -10.76 -6.56 -19.31
C ALA A 171 -11.07 -5.45 -20.32
N GLU A 172 -11.11 -5.82 -21.59
CA GLU A 172 -11.42 -4.95 -22.72
C GLU A 172 -12.48 -5.61 -23.61
N LEU A 173 -13.16 -4.83 -24.44
CA LEU A 173 -14.05 -5.33 -25.47
C LEU A 173 -13.34 -5.42 -26.81
N ASP A 174 -13.56 -6.51 -27.54
CA ASP A 174 -13.26 -6.57 -28.96
C ASP A 174 -14.30 -5.83 -29.82
N ASN A 175 -14.05 -5.71 -31.11
CA ASN A 175 -14.95 -5.06 -32.07
C ASN A 175 -16.33 -5.77 -32.19
N ASN A 176 -16.45 -6.98 -31.69
CA ASN A 176 -17.69 -7.79 -31.70
C ASN A 176 -18.41 -7.75 -30.36
N GLY A 177 -17.97 -6.94 -29.41
CA GLY A 177 -18.52 -6.83 -28.07
C GLY A 177 -18.18 -7.98 -27.12
N LYS A 178 -17.19 -8.81 -27.46
CA LYS A 178 -16.74 -9.90 -26.58
C LYS A 178 -15.67 -9.41 -25.63
N VAL A 179 -15.79 -9.75 -24.36
CA VAL A 179 -14.81 -9.42 -23.33
C VAL A 179 -13.56 -10.31 -23.50
N PHE A 180 -12.40 -9.69 -23.48
CA PHE A 180 -11.11 -10.37 -23.41
C PHE A 180 -10.20 -9.70 -22.36
N ILE A 181 -9.20 -10.42 -21.88
CA ILE A 181 -8.25 -9.91 -20.89
C ILE A 181 -6.96 -9.49 -21.61
N ASN A 182 -6.67 -8.21 -21.56
CA ASN A 182 -5.42 -7.65 -22.06
C ASN A 182 -4.39 -7.53 -20.94
N SER A 183 -3.12 -7.77 -21.24
CA SER A 183 -2.04 -7.64 -20.27
C SER A 183 -1.71 -6.17 -20.03
N VAL A 184 -1.69 -5.77 -18.76
CA VAL A 184 -1.21 -4.46 -18.32
C VAL A 184 0.22 -4.60 -17.81
N SER A 185 1.10 -3.68 -18.21
CA SER A 185 2.51 -3.68 -17.84
C SER A 185 3.00 -2.24 -17.96
N GLU A 186 2.97 -1.49 -16.85
CA GLU A 186 3.22 -0.04 -16.87
C GLU A 186 3.95 0.45 -15.60
N PHE A 187 4.68 1.55 -15.73
CA PHE A 187 5.19 2.30 -14.58
C PHE A 187 4.03 2.89 -13.78
N ALA A 188 4.14 2.84 -12.45
CA ALA A 188 3.12 3.33 -11.55
C ALA A 188 3.70 4.21 -10.44
N ILE A 189 2.93 5.20 -10.02
CA ILE A 189 3.20 6.02 -8.83
C ILE A 189 2.09 5.68 -7.80
N PRO A 190 2.28 4.63 -6.97
CA PRO A 190 1.32 4.32 -5.93
C PRO A 190 1.29 5.44 -4.89
N VAL A 191 0.08 5.90 -4.56
CA VAL A 191 -0.20 6.86 -3.50
C VAL A 191 -1.34 6.33 -2.67
N HIS A 192 -1.12 6.18 -1.37
CA HIS A 192 -2.13 5.72 -0.42
C HIS A 192 -2.27 6.72 0.72
N PHE A 193 -3.49 7.10 0.99
CA PHE A 193 -3.86 7.93 2.11
C PHE A 193 -4.99 7.28 2.90
N THR A 194 -4.72 6.96 4.16
CA THR A 194 -5.71 6.34 5.04
C THR A 194 -5.90 7.13 6.32
N LEU A 195 -7.16 7.26 6.71
CA LEU A 195 -7.59 7.78 8.00
C LEU A 195 -8.38 6.70 8.72
N GLY A 196 -8.19 6.60 10.04
CA GLY A 196 -8.86 5.57 10.82
C GLY A 196 -8.57 5.65 12.30
N PHE A 197 -8.72 4.51 12.97
CA PHE A 197 -8.49 4.38 14.41
C PHE A 197 -7.63 3.15 14.69
N TRP A 198 -6.65 3.29 15.59
CA TRP A 198 -5.92 2.15 16.11
C TRP A 198 -6.67 1.53 17.31
N LEU A 199 -6.67 0.19 17.38
CA LEU A 199 -7.55 -0.59 18.25
C LEU A 199 -6.84 -1.18 19.48
N ASN A 200 -5.53 -1.06 19.58
CA ASN A 200 -4.73 -1.63 20.65
C ASN A 200 -5.20 -1.14 22.04
N LYS A 201 -5.05 -1.99 23.08
CA LYS A 201 -5.22 -1.53 24.45
C LYS A 201 -4.16 -0.48 24.79
N ARG A 202 -4.55 0.57 25.49
CA ARG A 202 -3.58 1.51 26.07
C ARG A 202 -2.84 0.79 27.20
N LYS A 203 -1.53 0.87 27.17
CA LYS A 203 -0.71 0.47 28.33
C LYS A 203 -0.78 1.55 29.39
#